data_e62bab218e3c242b4be34108f6cb17f7
#
_entry.id   e62bab218e3c242b4be34108f6cb17f7
#
_cell.length_a   1.000
_cell.length_b   1.000
_cell.length_c   1.000
_cell.angle_alpha   90.00
_cell.angle_beta   90.00
_cell.angle_gamma   90.00
#
_symmetry.space_group_name_H-M   'P 1'
#
loop_
_entity.id
_entity.type
_entity.pdbx_description
1 polymer ?
#
loop_
_entity_poly.entity_id
_entity_poly.type
_entity_poly.pdbx_seq_one_letter_code
_entity_poly.pdbx_strand_id
1 'polypeptide(L)'
;MEIVQGVLRGAAALNSAVILQCSKAALKYAGPRCMHDMVAAIAEETGVDVALHLDHGPDLETVKLCVENGFTSVMFDGSHYDYEENVAKTKEVVDYAHAHGVVVEAELGKLAGVEDEVSVAEGHATYTDPDQALDFVQRTGVDSLAVAIGTSHGAYKFKGDAKLDFDRLAVITEKLENAGFKNYPIVLHGASSVDPDVIALCNKYGGDIKGAKGIPYDMLRKASSMAVCKINMDTDIRLAMTAAVREFMAENPDKFDPRGYLGAAREKIQALVENKIKNVLGSENSMN
;
A
#
# COMPACT_ATOMS: atom_id res chain seq x y z
N MET A 1 5.08 8.82 -13.62
CA MET A 1 4.05 8.72 -14.71
C MET A 1 3.78 7.27 -15.06
N GLU A 2 4.76 6.47 -15.39
CA GLU A 2 4.60 5.08 -15.85
C GLU A 2 3.88 4.19 -14.85
N ILE A 3 4.18 4.35 -13.55
CA ILE A 3 3.50 3.61 -12.47
C ILE A 3 2.02 3.97 -12.45
N VAL A 4 1.68 5.26 -12.43
CA VAL A 4 0.28 5.71 -12.39
C VAL A 4 -0.48 5.20 -13.62
N GLN A 5 0.10 5.33 -14.82
CA GLN A 5 -0.51 4.83 -16.06
C GLN A 5 -0.67 3.31 -16.04
N GLY A 6 0.36 2.57 -15.59
CA GLY A 6 0.30 1.11 -15.53
C GLY A 6 -0.77 0.61 -14.56
N VAL A 7 -0.85 1.24 -13.38
CA VAL A 7 -1.87 0.88 -12.36
C VAL A 7 -3.27 1.19 -12.86
N LEU A 8 -3.54 2.42 -13.34
CA LEU A 8 -4.89 2.80 -13.75
C LEU A 8 -5.35 2.06 -15.01
N ARG A 9 -4.45 1.75 -15.96
CA ARG A 9 -4.80 0.91 -17.12
C ARG A 9 -5.12 -0.53 -16.71
N GLY A 10 -4.37 -1.12 -15.78
CA GLY A 10 -4.65 -2.45 -15.25
C GLY A 10 -5.99 -2.49 -14.50
N ALA A 11 -6.29 -1.45 -13.73
CA ALA A 11 -7.57 -1.29 -13.04
C ALA A 11 -8.74 -1.13 -14.04
N ALA A 12 -8.59 -0.28 -15.06
CA ALA A 12 -9.58 -0.09 -16.12
C ALA A 12 -9.88 -1.39 -16.88
N ALA A 13 -8.84 -2.17 -17.22
CA ALA A 13 -8.99 -3.44 -17.94
C ALA A 13 -9.86 -4.46 -17.18
N LEU A 14 -9.95 -4.33 -15.87
CA LEU A 14 -10.71 -5.23 -14.99
C LEU A 14 -11.92 -4.56 -14.32
N ASN A 15 -12.27 -3.35 -14.73
CA ASN A 15 -13.35 -2.57 -14.12
C ASN A 15 -13.24 -2.52 -12.58
N SER A 16 -12.03 -2.25 -12.07
CA SER A 16 -11.71 -2.26 -10.64
C SER A 16 -11.37 -0.86 -10.13
N ALA A 17 -12.00 -0.45 -9.04
CA ALA A 17 -11.54 0.72 -8.28
C ALA A 17 -10.16 0.43 -7.63
N VAL A 18 -9.35 1.48 -7.45
CA VAL A 18 -8.03 1.35 -6.82
C VAL A 18 -7.70 2.53 -5.91
N ILE A 19 -6.79 2.29 -4.97
CA ILE A 19 -6.15 3.34 -4.17
C ILE A 19 -4.72 3.53 -4.69
N LEU A 20 -4.40 4.72 -5.18
CA LEU A 20 -3.03 5.13 -5.49
C LEU A 20 -2.46 5.87 -4.28
N GLN A 21 -1.34 5.39 -3.78
CA GLN A 21 -0.73 5.95 -2.57
C GLN A 21 0.66 6.52 -2.83
N CYS A 22 1.00 7.56 -2.07
CA CYS A 22 2.26 8.27 -2.13
C CYS A 22 2.85 8.38 -0.72
N SER A 23 4.06 7.85 -0.53
CA SER A 23 4.82 8.10 0.70
C SER A 23 5.37 9.53 0.74
N LYS A 24 5.83 9.97 1.93
CA LYS A 24 6.52 11.27 2.09
C LYS A 24 7.71 11.41 1.15
N ALA A 25 8.47 10.33 0.91
CA ALA A 25 9.59 10.33 -0.02
C ALA A 25 9.13 10.57 -1.47
N ALA A 26 8.03 9.95 -1.90
CA ALA A 26 7.43 10.18 -3.21
C ALA A 26 6.93 11.62 -3.37
N LEU A 27 6.29 12.18 -2.33
CA LEU A 27 5.86 13.59 -2.31
C LEU A 27 7.04 14.55 -2.44
N LYS A 28 8.14 14.27 -1.75
CA LYS A 28 9.38 15.07 -1.85
C LYS A 28 9.99 15.00 -3.24
N TYR A 29 9.92 13.83 -3.89
CA TYR A 29 10.47 13.61 -5.24
C TYR A 29 9.67 14.32 -6.33
N ALA A 30 8.35 14.19 -6.34
CA ALA A 30 7.51 14.67 -7.44
C ALA A 30 6.71 15.93 -7.12
N GLY A 31 6.47 16.24 -5.85
CA GLY A 31 5.56 17.29 -5.38
C GLY A 31 4.10 16.83 -5.30
N PRO A 32 3.36 17.22 -4.25
CA PRO A 32 2.00 16.76 -4.01
C PRO A 32 1.02 17.21 -5.10
N ARG A 33 1.16 18.43 -5.59
CA ARG A 33 0.33 18.97 -6.68
C ARG A 33 0.53 18.21 -7.99
N CYS A 34 1.79 17.89 -8.34
CA CYS A 34 2.09 17.12 -9.53
C CYS A 34 1.50 15.70 -9.44
N MET A 35 1.58 15.07 -8.26
CA MET A 35 0.96 13.76 -8.02
C MET A 35 -0.55 13.81 -8.23
N HIS A 36 -1.24 14.78 -7.61
CA HIS A 36 -2.66 14.96 -7.77
C HIS A 36 -3.07 15.15 -9.24
N ASP A 37 -2.47 16.13 -9.93
CA ASP A 37 -2.86 16.49 -11.29
C ASP A 37 -2.62 15.35 -12.29
N MET A 38 -1.53 14.59 -12.09
CA MET A 38 -1.22 13.41 -12.91
C MET A 38 -2.24 12.28 -12.67
N VAL A 39 -2.58 11.99 -11.42
CA VAL A 39 -3.56 10.95 -11.08
C VAL A 39 -4.94 11.35 -11.60
N ALA A 40 -5.37 12.58 -11.36
CA ALA A 40 -6.67 13.09 -11.81
C ALA A 40 -6.82 13.02 -13.33
N ALA A 41 -5.80 13.45 -14.08
CA ALA A 41 -5.84 13.43 -15.55
C ALA A 41 -5.92 11.99 -16.12
N ILE A 42 -5.17 11.05 -15.56
CA ILE A 42 -5.17 9.66 -16.02
C ILE A 42 -6.44 8.93 -15.56
N ALA A 43 -6.97 9.23 -14.39
CA ALA A 43 -8.25 8.71 -13.92
C ALA A 43 -9.41 9.16 -14.84
N GLU A 44 -9.43 10.43 -15.23
CA GLU A 44 -10.41 10.95 -16.21
C GLU A 44 -10.29 10.24 -17.58
N GLU A 45 -9.05 10.04 -18.08
CA GLU A 45 -8.79 9.33 -19.34
C GLU A 45 -9.25 7.87 -19.30
N THR A 46 -9.02 7.18 -18.17
CA THR A 46 -9.28 5.74 -18.02
C THR A 46 -10.67 5.41 -17.49
N GLY A 47 -11.38 6.37 -16.91
CA GLY A 47 -12.67 6.18 -16.25
C GLY A 47 -12.61 5.37 -14.96
N VAL A 48 -11.43 5.27 -14.32
CA VAL A 48 -11.23 4.48 -13.10
C VAL A 48 -11.59 5.31 -11.87
N ASP A 49 -12.39 4.74 -10.97
CA ASP A 49 -12.58 5.27 -9.63
C ASP A 49 -11.29 5.10 -8.81
N VAL A 50 -10.66 6.21 -8.45
CA VAL A 50 -9.38 6.22 -7.75
C VAL A 50 -9.43 7.10 -6.50
N ALA A 51 -8.92 6.59 -5.37
CA ALA A 51 -8.56 7.40 -4.23
C ALA A 51 -7.06 7.72 -4.27
N LEU A 52 -6.70 8.99 -4.12
CA LEU A 52 -5.31 9.41 -3.93
C LEU A 52 -5.02 9.51 -2.43
N HIS A 53 -4.06 8.74 -1.95
CA HIS A 53 -3.82 8.48 -0.54
C HIS A 53 -2.39 8.86 -0.12
N LEU A 54 -2.26 9.55 1.02
CA LEU A 54 -0.97 9.69 1.71
C LEU A 54 -0.69 8.40 2.48
N ASP A 55 0.45 7.77 2.20
CA ASP A 55 0.93 6.56 2.87
C ASP A 55 1.98 6.92 3.92
N HIS A 56 1.89 6.34 5.12
CA HIS A 56 2.78 6.59 6.26
C HIS A 56 3.06 8.08 6.54
N GLY A 57 2.01 8.89 6.65
CA GLY A 57 2.11 10.30 7.05
C GLY A 57 2.69 10.42 8.47
N PRO A 58 3.87 11.03 8.66
CA PRO A 58 4.55 11.04 9.95
C PRO A 58 4.06 12.15 10.90
N ASP A 59 3.35 13.13 10.39
CA ASP A 59 2.95 14.31 11.13
C ASP A 59 1.74 15.02 10.50
N LEU A 60 1.07 15.84 11.31
CA LEU A 60 -0.10 16.62 10.88
C LEU A 60 0.22 17.59 9.73
N GLU A 61 1.42 18.15 9.66
CA GLU A 61 1.80 19.10 8.61
C GLU A 61 1.87 18.42 7.25
N THR A 62 2.39 17.18 7.19
CA THR A 62 2.38 16.37 5.96
C THR A 62 0.94 16.02 5.54
N VAL A 63 0.07 15.70 6.52
CA VAL A 63 -1.36 15.46 6.26
C VAL A 63 -2.03 16.72 5.68
N LYS A 64 -1.83 17.89 6.30
CA LYS A 64 -2.36 19.16 5.81
C LYS A 64 -1.91 19.44 4.38
N LEU A 65 -0.61 19.28 4.12
CA LEU A 65 -0.04 19.45 2.77
C LEU A 65 -0.76 18.58 1.73
N CYS A 66 -1.05 17.33 2.04
CA CYS A 66 -1.76 16.42 1.13
C CYS A 66 -3.23 16.84 0.94
N VAL A 67 -3.95 17.12 2.02
CA VAL A 67 -5.35 17.58 1.98
C VAL A 67 -5.49 18.84 1.14
N GLU A 68 -4.63 19.85 1.35
CA GLU A 68 -4.63 21.12 0.62
C GLU A 68 -4.27 20.95 -0.87
N ASN A 69 -3.62 19.85 -1.25
CA ASN A 69 -3.31 19.50 -2.62
C ASN A 69 -4.26 18.47 -3.25
N GLY A 70 -5.42 18.22 -2.64
CA GLY A 70 -6.51 17.45 -3.22
C GLY A 70 -6.42 15.93 -3.01
N PHE A 71 -5.64 15.45 -2.04
CA PHE A 71 -5.68 14.06 -1.64
C PHE A 71 -7.03 13.74 -1.01
N THR A 72 -7.61 12.62 -1.41
CA THR A 72 -8.94 12.20 -0.97
C THR A 72 -8.90 11.30 0.26
N SER A 73 -7.71 10.81 0.61
CA SER A 73 -7.46 9.95 1.75
C SER A 73 -6.05 10.17 2.30
N VAL A 74 -5.87 10.05 3.60
CA VAL A 74 -4.56 10.21 4.26
C VAL A 74 -4.38 9.15 5.34
N MET A 75 -3.13 8.73 5.54
CA MET A 75 -2.75 7.93 6.69
C MET A 75 -1.88 8.75 7.64
N PHE A 76 -2.14 8.60 8.93
CA PHE A 76 -1.21 9.01 9.99
C PHE A 76 -0.61 7.79 10.65
N ASP A 77 0.71 7.66 10.57
CA ASP A 77 1.45 6.57 11.20
C ASP A 77 2.03 7.00 12.54
N GLY A 78 1.25 6.76 13.59
CA GLY A 78 1.66 6.96 14.98
C GLY A 78 2.18 5.69 15.67
N SER A 79 2.43 4.60 14.94
CA SER A 79 2.81 3.29 15.51
C SER A 79 4.13 3.30 16.32
N HIS A 80 4.97 4.30 16.10
CA HIS A 80 6.23 4.49 16.81
C HIS A 80 6.08 5.21 18.16
N TYR A 81 4.94 5.90 18.41
CA TYR A 81 4.63 6.53 19.70
C TYR A 81 4.11 5.52 20.72
N ASP A 82 4.01 5.95 21.97
CA ASP A 82 3.24 5.23 22.96
C ASP A 82 1.75 5.27 22.63
N TYR A 83 1.00 4.28 23.11
CA TYR A 83 -0.42 4.10 22.74
C TYR A 83 -1.26 5.37 22.94
N GLU A 84 -1.17 6.01 24.11
CA GLU A 84 -1.96 7.23 24.41
C GLU A 84 -1.57 8.42 23.52
N GLU A 85 -0.30 8.54 23.20
CA GLU A 85 0.17 9.58 22.29
C GLU A 85 -0.29 9.30 20.84
N ASN A 86 -0.25 8.04 20.40
CA ASN A 86 -0.80 7.65 19.09
C ASN A 86 -2.29 7.99 19.01
N VAL A 87 -3.09 7.63 20.03
CA VAL A 87 -4.52 7.98 20.10
C VAL A 87 -4.73 9.50 20.00
N ALA A 88 -4.01 10.28 20.78
CA ALA A 88 -4.19 11.73 20.81
C ALA A 88 -3.85 12.39 19.46
N LYS A 89 -2.71 12.02 18.86
CA LYS A 89 -2.27 12.55 17.56
C LYS A 89 -3.17 12.09 16.42
N THR A 90 -3.57 10.82 16.40
CA THR A 90 -4.51 10.31 15.40
C THR A 90 -5.84 11.06 15.49
N LYS A 91 -6.36 11.30 16.69
CA LYS A 91 -7.59 12.07 16.86
C LYS A 91 -7.47 13.49 16.30
N GLU A 92 -6.34 14.17 16.51
CA GLU A 92 -6.09 15.50 15.94
C GLU A 92 -6.09 15.46 14.40
N VAL A 93 -5.46 14.46 13.80
CA VAL A 93 -5.45 14.25 12.35
C VAL A 93 -6.85 13.97 11.83
N VAL A 94 -7.61 13.10 12.49
CA VAL A 94 -9.00 12.76 12.12
C VAL A 94 -9.87 14.02 12.14
N ASP A 95 -9.79 14.81 13.21
CA ASP A 95 -10.59 16.04 13.33
C ASP A 95 -10.29 17.03 12.20
N TYR A 96 -9.01 17.18 11.85
CA TYR A 96 -8.61 18.05 10.74
C TYR A 96 -9.09 17.50 9.39
N ALA A 97 -8.81 16.25 9.08
CA ALA A 97 -9.11 15.64 7.78
C ALA A 97 -10.62 15.56 7.53
N HIS A 98 -11.41 15.14 8.54
CA HIS A 98 -12.87 15.09 8.45
C HIS A 98 -13.49 16.45 8.22
N ALA A 99 -12.95 17.53 8.80
CA ALA A 99 -13.41 18.90 8.54
C ALA A 99 -13.22 19.30 7.07
N HIS A 100 -12.36 18.62 6.32
CA HIS A 100 -12.11 18.82 4.90
C HIS A 100 -12.72 17.73 4.00
N GLY A 101 -13.50 16.79 4.56
CA GLY A 101 -14.12 15.69 3.82
C GLY A 101 -13.16 14.60 3.37
N VAL A 102 -12.00 14.45 4.04
CA VAL A 102 -10.95 13.48 3.72
C VAL A 102 -10.97 12.36 4.75
N VAL A 103 -10.93 11.10 4.29
CA VAL A 103 -10.90 9.91 5.16
C VAL A 103 -9.50 9.64 5.69
N VAL A 104 -9.42 9.03 6.88
CA VAL A 104 -8.17 8.80 7.60
C VAL A 104 -7.95 7.32 7.86
N GLU A 105 -6.74 6.86 7.56
CA GLU A 105 -6.18 5.59 8.00
C GLU A 105 -5.20 5.84 9.15
N ALA A 106 -5.11 4.90 10.09
CA ALA A 106 -4.07 4.91 11.12
C ALA A 106 -3.49 3.51 11.30
N GLU A 107 -2.39 3.41 12.05
CA GLU A 107 -1.71 2.14 12.28
C GLU A 107 -1.60 1.82 13.78
N LEU A 108 -1.83 0.55 14.11
CA LEU A 108 -1.66 0.00 15.43
C LEU A 108 -0.89 -1.32 15.40
N GLY A 109 0.11 -1.44 16.25
CA GLY A 109 1.17 -2.45 16.20
C GLY A 109 2.40 -1.88 15.45
N LYS A 110 3.48 -2.64 15.43
CA LYS A 110 4.74 -2.23 14.76
C LYS A 110 5.16 -3.30 13.79
N LEU A 111 5.21 -2.96 12.52
CA LEU A 111 5.73 -3.86 11.48
C LEU A 111 7.25 -3.83 11.46
N ALA A 112 7.89 -4.99 11.33
CA ALA A 112 9.33 -5.09 11.07
C ALA A 112 9.65 -4.69 9.62
N GLY A 113 10.92 -4.40 9.36
CA GLY A 113 11.44 -4.15 8.01
C GLY A 113 11.83 -2.71 7.75
N VAL A 114 12.11 -2.42 6.48
CA VAL A 114 12.54 -1.09 6.02
C VAL A 114 11.64 -0.65 4.88
N GLU A 115 11.02 0.51 5.02
CA GLU A 115 10.25 1.17 3.97
C GLU A 115 10.51 2.67 4.03
N ASP A 116 11.06 3.21 2.95
CA ASP A 116 11.49 4.61 2.82
C ASP A 116 12.29 5.12 4.04
N GLU A 117 11.69 5.94 4.90
CA GLU A 117 12.33 6.52 6.10
C GLU A 117 12.06 5.68 7.37
N VAL A 118 11.19 4.65 7.30
CA VAL A 118 10.82 3.80 8.43
C VAL A 118 11.70 2.55 8.47
N SER A 119 12.35 2.29 9.61
CA SER A 119 13.16 1.09 9.84
C SER A 119 12.89 0.51 11.23
N VAL A 120 12.32 -0.68 11.28
CA VAL A 120 12.04 -1.40 12.52
C VAL A 120 12.77 -2.75 12.53
N ALA A 121 13.62 -2.97 13.52
CA ALA A 121 14.30 -4.25 13.66
C ALA A 121 13.31 -5.38 13.99
N GLU A 122 13.57 -6.60 13.47
CA GLU A 122 12.69 -7.78 13.63
C GLU A 122 12.27 -8.05 15.09
N GLY A 123 13.14 -7.81 16.05
CA GLY A 123 12.87 -7.98 17.49
C GLY A 123 12.01 -6.89 18.13
N HIS A 124 11.69 -5.83 17.42
CA HIS A 124 10.87 -4.70 17.90
C HIS A 124 9.48 -4.65 17.25
N ALA A 125 9.17 -5.60 16.37
CA ALA A 125 7.82 -5.74 15.82
C ALA A 125 6.84 -6.18 16.92
N THR A 126 5.65 -5.60 16.92
CA THR A 126 4.57 -5.95 17.86
C THR A 126 3.27 -6.16 17.09
N TYR A 127 2.61 -7.28 17.35
CA TYR A 127 1.29 -7.55 16.77
C TYR A 127 0.23 -6.65 17.41
N THR A 128 -0.77 -6.27 16.62
CA THR A 128 -1.90 -5.47 17.10
C THR A 128 -2.67 -6.22 18.18
N ASP A 129 -2.87 -5.58 19.32
CA ASP A 129 -3.72 -6.11 20.39
C ASP A 129 -5.20 -5.85 20.03
N PRO A 130 -6.07 -6.88 20.06
CA PRO A 130 -7.48 -6.72 19.67
C PRO A 130 -8.30 -5.79 20.55
N ASP A 131 -7.99 -5.68 21.85
CA ASP A 131 -8.68 -4.76 22.77
C ASP A 131 -8.25 -3.32 22.51
N GLN A 132 -6.96 -3.11 22.27
CA GLN A 132 -6.43 -1.81 21.88
C GLN A 132 -6.99 -1.38 20.51
N ALA A 133 -7.16 -2.29 19.55
CA ALA A 133 -7.74 -1.96 18.24
C ALA A 133 -9.17 -1.41 18.39
N LEU A 134 -10.01 -2.02 19.20
CA LEU A 134 -11.35 -1.51 19.48
C LEU A 134 -11.33 -0.14 20.18
N ASP A 135 -10.56 -0.01 21.26
CA ASP A 135 -10.45 1.24 22.02
C ASP A 135 -9.92 2.38 21.13
N PHE A 136 -8.92 2.08 20.29
CA PHE A 136 -8.33 3.04 19.36
C PHE A 136 -9.36 3.57 18.36
N VAL A 137 -10.11 2.70 17.70
CA VAL A 137 -11.15 3.08 16.74
C VAL A 137 -12.23 3.92 17.40
N GLN A 138 -12.68 3.52 18.60
CA GLN A 138 -13.71 4.25 19.35
C GLN A 138 -13.26 5.65 19.77
N ARG A 139 -12.01 5.80 20.19
CA ARG A 139 -11.47 7.06 20.71
C ARG A 139 -11.06 8.04 19.64
N THR A 140 -10.53 7.52 18.54
CA THR A 140 -10.00 8.36 17.45
C THR A 140 -11.06 8.71 16.40
N GLY A 141 -12.00 7.78 16.15
CA GLY A 141 -12.96 7.91 15.06
C GLY A 141 -12.31 7.73 13.68
N VAL A 142 -11.16 7.06 13.59
CA VAL A 142 -10.45 6.78 12.35
C VAL A 142 -11.29 5.88 11.43
N ASP A 143 -11.19 6.05 10.10
CA ASP A 143 -12.06 5.38 9.13
C ASP A 143 -11.56 3.98 8.75
N SER A 144 -10.25 3.73 8.83
CA SER A 144 -9.65 2.42 8.58
C SER A 144 -8.42 2.21 9.45
N LEU A 145 -8.11 0.94 9.76
CA LEU A 145 -7.02 0.59 10.65
C LEU A 145 -6.05 -0.39 10.01
N ALA A 146 -4.79 0.02 9.87
CA ALA A 146 -3.70 -0.88 9.55
C ALA A 146 -3.30 -1.70 10.78
N VAL A 147 -3.23 -3.02 10.61
CA VAL A 147 -2.97 -3.97 11.69
C VAL A 147 -1.72 -4.81 11.42
N ALA A 148 -0.93 -5.04 12.45
CA ALA A 148 0.22 -5.92 12.42
C ALA A 148 -0.21 -7.34 12.80
N ILE A 149 -0.25 -8.23 11.81
CA ILE A 149 -0.59 -9.64 11.96
C ILE A 149 0.48 -10.59 11.39
N GLY A 150 1.71 -10.09 11.19
CA GLY A 150 2.84 -10.88 10.70
C GLY A 150 3.33 -10.52 9.31
N THR A 151 2.88 -9.40 8.73
CA THR A 151 3.52 -8.79 7.55
C THR A 151 4.79 -8.04 7.92
N SER A 152 5.61 -7.67 6.92
CA SER A 152 6.84 -6.92 7.11
C SER A 152 7.14 -6.05 5.89
N HIS A 153 7.72 -4.86 6.10
CA HIS A 153 8.07 -3.94 5.04
C HIS A 153 9.30 -4.39 4.21
N GLY A 154 9.40 -3.91 2.97
CA GLY A 154 10.54 -4.15 2.07
C GLY A 154 10.53 -5.50 1.36
N ALA A 155 11.62 -5.81 0.64
CA ALA A 155 11.77 -7.04 -0.15
C ALA A 155 12.29 -8.23 0.67
N TYR A 156 12.92 -7.98 1.81
CA TYR A 156 13.61 -9.00 2.63
C TYR A 156 12.83 -9.27 3.92
N LYS A 157 11.57 -9.68 3.75
CA LYS A 157 10.58 -9.75 4.84
C LYS A 157 10.83 -10.89 5.84
N PHE A 158 11.30 -12.05 5.37
CA PHE A 158 11.32 -13.26 6.18
C PHE A 158 12.60 -14.08 5.99
N LYS A 159 13.15 -14.61 7.09
CA LYS A 159 14.21 -15.64 7.05
C LYS A 159 13.64 -17.04 6.83
N GLY A 160 12.35 -17.23 7.03
CA GLY A 160 11.60 -18.48 6.86
C GLY A 160 10.34 -18.28 6.01
N ASP A 161 9.31 -19.08 6.26
CA ASP A 161 8.02 -18.94 5.58
C ASP A 161 7.19 -17.83 6.24
N ALA A 162 6.47 -17.07 5.42
CA ALA A 162 5.53 -16.08 5.90
C ALA A 162 4.42 -16.75 6.74
N LYS A 163 4.05 -16.12 7.85
CA LYS A 163 2.95 -16.58 8.70
C LYS A 163 2.10 -15.37 9.08
N LEU A 164 0.86 -15.36 8.63
CA LEU A 164 -0.13 -14.37 9.03
C LEU A 164 -1.03 -14.94 10.14
N ASP A 165 -1.23 -14.15 11.19
CA ASP A 165 -2.09 -14.49 12.32
C ASP A 165 -3.56 -14.18 11.97
N PHE A 166 -4.19 -15.10 11.24
CA PHE A 166 -5.59 -14.98 10.83
C PHE A 166 -6.56 -15.08 12.03
N ASP A 167 -6.17 -15.77 13.10
CA ASP A 167 -7.00 -15.86 14.31
C ASP A 167 -7.05 -14.49 14.99
N ARG A 168 -5.95 -13.78 15.06
CA ARG A 168 -5.90 -12.39 15.53
C ARG A 168 -6.75 -11.46 14.69
N LEU A 169 -6.66 -11.56 13.36
CA LEU A 169 -7.50 -10.79 12.45
C LEU A 169 -8.99 -11.04 12.71
N ALA A 170 -9.39 -12.30 12.88
CA ALA A 170 -10.76 -12.66 13.20
C ALA A 170 -11.23 -12.06 14.52
N VAL A 171 -10.40 -12.13 15.58
CA VAL A 171 -10.74 -11.55 16.89
C VAL A 171 -10.87 -10.02 16.83
N ILE A 172 -9.98 -9.33 16.11
CA ILE A 172 -10.07 -7.87 15.89
C ILE A 172 -11.41 -7.54 15.22
N THR A 173 -11.72 -8.23 14.13
CA THR A 173 -12.97 -8.02 13.37
C THR A 173 -14.19 -8.26 14.24
N GLU A 174 -14.25 -9.39 14.95
CA GLU A 174 -15.38 -9.73 15.82
C GLU A 174 -15.60 -8.67 16.91
N LYS A 175 -14.55 -8.16 17.53
CA LYS A 175 -14.67 -7.11 18.56
C LYS A 175 -15.23 -5.81 17.98
N LEU A 176 -14.77 -5.40 16.81
CA LEU A 176 -15.28 -4.21 16.11
C LEU A 176 -16.75 -4.38 15.72
N GLU A 177 -17.13 -5.53 15.15
CA GLU A 177 -18.52 -5.82 14.77
C GLU A 177 -19.47 -5.84 15.98
N ASN A 178 -19.06 -6.47 17.09
CA ASN A 178 -19.83 -6.53 18.33
C ASN A 178 -20.02 -5.15 18.97
N ALA A 179 -19.09 -4.22 18.75
CA ALA A 179 -19.20 -2.83 19.18
C ALA A 179 -19.99 -1.93 18.20
N GLY A 180 -20.49 -2.49 17.10
CA GLY A 180 -21.34 -1.77 16.13
C GLY A 180 -20.60 -1.25 14.90
N PHE A 181 -19.29 -1.43 14.78
CA PHE A 181 -18.48 -1.10 13.60
C PHE A 181 -18.58 -2.22 12.56
N LYS A 182 -19.71 -2.31 11.88
CA LYS A 182 -19.95 -3.36 10.87
C LYS A 182 -19.11 -3.13 9.63
N ASN A 183 -18.47 -4.19 9.13
CA ASN A 183 -17.59 -4.16 7.95
C ASN A 183 -16.50 -3.10 8.08
N TYR A 184 -15.95 -2.92 9.26
CA TYR A 184 -14.90 -1.92 9.50
C TYR A 184 -13.66 -2.23 8.64
N PRO A 185 -13.14 -1.24 7.88
CA PRO A 185 -12.04 -1.48 6.95
C PRO A 185 -10.72 -1.77 7.68
N ILE A 186 -10.18 -2.97 7.48
CA ILE A 186 -8.85 -3.36 7.94
C ILE A 186 -7.86 -3.28 6.79
N VAL A 187 -6.65 -2.84 7.09
CA VAL A 187 -5.58 -2.64 6.11
C VAL A 187 -4.36 -3.51 6.47
N LEU A 188 -3.69 -4.04 5.45
CA LEU A 188 -2.40 -4.71 5.58
C LEU A 188 -1.30 -3.93 4.87
N HIS A 189 -0.31 -3.50 5.65
CA HIS A 189 0.96 -2.96 5.18
C HIS A 189 2.01 -4.06 5.03
N GLY A 190 3.12 -3.75 4.34
CA GLY A 190 4.21 -4.70 4.17
C GLY A 190 3.80 -5.99 3.46
N ALA A 191 2.83 -5.94 2.55
CA ALA A 191 2.16 -7.11 1.99
C ALA A 191 2.54 -7.44 0.54
N SER A 192 3.62 -6.87 -0.01
CA SER A 192 4.14 -7.25 -1.33
C SER A 192 4.50 -8.74 -1.37
N SER A 193 4.23 -9.38 -2.49
CA SER A 193 4.46 -10.82 -2.66
C SER A 193 5.88 -11.16 -3.08
N VAL A 194 6.61 -10.17 -3.64
CA VAL A 194 8.02 -10.32 -4.07
C VAL A 194 8.19 -11.54 -4.99
N ASP A 195 7.54 -11.47 -6.17
CA ASP A 195 7.43 -12.57 -7.11
C ASP A 195 8.81 -13.10 -7.53
N PRO A 196 9.12 -14.40 -7.31
CA PRO A 196 10.39 -15.01 -7.66
C PRO A 196 10.74 -14.90 -9.15
N ASP A 197 9.75 -14.94 -10.04
CA ASP A 197 9.98 -14.85 -11.49
C ASP A 197 10.42 -13.43 -11.89
N VAL A 198 9.87 -12.40 -11.23
CA VAL A 198 10.30 -11.02 -11.44
C VAL A 198 11.72 -10.78 -10.92
N ILE A 199 12.07 -11.37 -9.77
CA ILE A 199 13.44 -11.34 -9.24
C ILE A 199 14.40 -12.05 -10.20
N ALA A 200 14.05 -13.24 -10.67
CA ALA A 200 14.86 -14.00 -11.62
C ALA A 200 15.10 -13.21 -12.91
N LEU A 201 14.07 -12.56 -13.44
CA LEU A 201 14.15 -11.69 -14.60
C LEU A 201 15.09 -10.50 -14.35
N CYS A 202 14.93 -9.82 -13.22
CA CYS A 202 15.78 -8.69 -12.83
C CYS A 202 17.26 -9.12 -12.75
N ASN A 203 17.53 -10.28 -12.11
CA ASN A 203 18.87 -10.81 -11.94
C ASN A 203 19.50 -11.30 -13.25
N LYS A 204 18.70 -11.90 -14.15
CA LYS A 204 19.14 -12.29 -15.49
C LYS A 204 19.76 -11.14 -16.26
N TYR A 205 19.22 -9.93 -16.10
CA TYR A 205 19.66 -8.74 -16.80
C TYR A 205 20.47 -7.77 -15.90
N GLY A 206 21.33 -8.33 -15.05
CA GLY A 206 22.34 -7.59 -14.29
C GLY A 206 21.87 -7.06 -12.93
N GLY A 207 20.76 -7.57 -12.40
CA GLY A 207 20.41 -7.41 -10.99
C GLY A 207 21.24 -8.29 -10.08
N ASP A 208 21.22 -8.00 -8.78
CA ASP A 208 21.84 -8.83 -7.73
C ASP A 208 20.93 -8.87 -6.48
N ILE A 209 19.67 -9.31 -6.69
CA ILE A 209 18.66 -9.38 -5.64
C ILE A 209 18.67 -10.81 -5.09
N LYS A 210 19.16 -10.97 -3.83
CA LYS A 210 19.32 -12.26 -3.18
C LYS A 210 18.48 -12.34 -1.91
N GLY A 211 17.76 -13.47 -1.72
CA GLY A 211 17.02 -13.73 -0.49
C GLY A 211 15.76 -12.88 -0.29
N ALA A 212 15.32 -12.16 -1.33
CA ALA A 212 14.07 -11.43 -1.29
C ALA A 212 12.89 -12.41 -1.25
N LYS A 213 11.94 -12.17 -0.34
CA LYS A 213 10.78 -13.04 -0.10
C LYS A 213 9.62 -12.20 0.43
N GLY A 214 8.44 -12.41 -0.12
CA GLY A 214 7.21 -11.70 0.26
C GLY A 214 6.12 -12.63 0.80
N ILE A 215 4.89 -12.14 0.79
CA ILE A 215 3.71 -12.89 1.25
C ILE A 215 3.13 -13.69 0.07
N PRO A 216 2.85 -15.00 0.24
CA PRO A 216 2.16 -15.80 -0.77
C PRO A 216 0.79 -15.27 -1.14
N TYR A 217 0.40 -15.41 -2.41
CA TYR A 217 -0.88 -14.91 -2.95
C TYR A 217 -2.10 -15.51 -2.25
N ASP A 218 -2.05 -16.79 -1.92
CA ASP A 218 -3.12 -17.50 -1.23
C ASP A 218 -3.36 -16.94 0.18
N MET A 219 -2.31 -16.56 0.90
CA MET A 219 -2.44 -15.90 2.20
C MET A 219 -3.07 -14.51 2.08
N LEU A 220 -2.63 -13.72 1.09
CA LEU A 220 -3.22 -12.39 0.85
C LEU A 220 -4.68 -12.53 0.39
N ARG A 221 -4.97 -13.49 -0.49
CA ARG A 221 -6.34 -13.77 -0.92
C ARG A 221 -7.23 -14.21 0.23
N LYS A 222 -6.70 -15.01 1.16
CA LYS A 222 -7.41 -15.36 2.39
C LYS A 222 -7.70 -14.11 3.22
N ALA A 223 -6.72 -13.23 3.43
CA ALA A 223 -6.92 -11.99 4.16
C ALA A 223 -8.00 -11.11 3.52
N SER A 224 -7.98 -10.93 2.18
CA SER A 224 -8.99 -10.13 1.46
C SER A 224 -10.38 -10.77 1.46
N SER A 225 -10.50 -12.06 1.69
CA SER A 225 -11.78 -12.75 1.89
C SER A 225 -12.36 -12.65 3.31
N MET A 226 -11.61 -12.03 4.23
CA MET A 226 -12.03 -11.73 5.61
C MET A 226 -12.42 -10.24 5.72
N ALA A 227 -11.76 -9.47 6.58
CA ALA A 227 -12.06 -8.05 6.80
C ALA A 227 -11.05 -7.10 6.15
N VAL A 228 -10.03 -7.62 5.46
CA VAL A 228 -9.00 -6.79 4.84
C VAL A 228 -9.52 -6.20 3.54
N CYS A 229 -9.67 -4.87 3.51
CA CYS A 229 -10.20 -4.10 2.37
C CYS A 229 -9.10 -3.42 1.55
N LYS A 230 -7.92 -3.22 2.13
CA LYS A 230 -6.76 -2.57 1.49
C LYS A 230 -5.50 -3.39 1.79
N ILE A 231 -4.72 -3.65 0.75
CA ILE A 231 -3.44 -4.36 0.83
C ILE A 231 -2.38 -3.52 0.13
N ASN A 232 -1.40 -3.02 0.88
CA ASN A 232 -0.36 -2.16 0.34
C ASN A 232 0.72 -2.96 -0.39
N MET A 233 1.03 -2.57 -1.62
CA MET A 233 2.01 -3.21 -2.49
C MET A 233 2.85 -2.16 -3.22
N ASP A 234 4.10 -2.00 -2.83
CA ASP A 234 5.05 -1.10 -3.49
C ASP A 234 6.23 -1.88 -4.10
N THR A 235 6.88 -2.74 -3.31
CA THR A 235 8.05 -3.51 -3.75
C THR A 235 7.81 -4.27 -5.05
N ASP A 236 6.63 -4.86 -5.24
CA ASP A 236 6.28 -5.62 -6.45
C ASP A 236 6.31 -4.72 -7.70
N ILE A 237 5.80 -3.49 -7.59
CA ILE A 237 5.77 -2.50 -8.68
C ILE A 237 7.18 -2.02 -9.02
N ARG A 238 7.98 -1.70 -8.00
CA ARG A 238 9.39 -1.29 -8.18
C ARG A 238 10.21 -2.38 -8.86
N LEU A 239 10.04 -3.64 -8.44
CA LEU A 239 10.72 -4.79 -9.03
C LEU A 239 10.29 -5.03 -10.48
N ALA A 240 9.00 -5.00 -10.78
CA ALA A 240 8.46 -5.19 -12.13
C ALA A 240 8.98 -4.10 -13.09
N MET A 241 8.95 -2.84 -12.67
CA MET A 241 9.50 -1.72 -13.44
C MET A 241 11.00 -1.91 -13.71
N THR A 242 11.78 -2.22 -12.67
CA THR A 242 13.23 -2.38 -12.77
C THR A 242 13.61 -3.55 -13.69
N ALA A 243 12.92 -4.68 -13.55
CA ALA A 243 13.15 -5.86 -14.39
C ALA A 243 12.87 -5.57 -15.87
N ALA A 244 11.75 -4.92 -16.18
CA ALA A 244 11.37 -4.58 -17.55
C ALA A 244 12.34 -3.58 -18.21
N VAL A 245 12.79 -2.56 -17.46
CA VAL A 245 13.79 -1.60 -17.97
C VAL A 245 15.12 -2.30 -18.26
N ARG A 246 15.60 -3.17 -17.34
CA ARG A 246 16.84 -3.93 -17.53
C ARG A 246 16.77 -4.87 -18.72
N GLU A 247 15.69 -5.62 -18.86
CA GLU A 247 15.43 -6.52 -19.99
C GLU A 247 15.46 -5.75 -21.30
N PHE A 248 14.67 -4.67 -21.40
CA PHE A 248 14.60 -3.86 -22.62
C PHE A 248 15.97 -3.32 -23.06
N MET A 249 16.72 -2.76 -22.12
CA MET A 249 18.05 -2.18 -22.40
C MET A 249 19.07 -3.25 -22.82
N ALA A 250 19.02 -4.43 -22.22
CA ALA A 250 19.92 -5.52 -22.58
C ALA A 250 19.61 -6.13 -23.95
N GLU A 251 18.32 -6.24 -24.28
CA GLU A 251 17.86 -6.79 -25.58
C GLU A 251 17.88 -5.77 -26.72
N ASN A 252 17.93 -4.49 -26.41
CA ASN A 252 17.93 -3.40 -27.38
C ASN A 252 19.06 -2.40 -27.09
N PRO A 253 20.35 -2.80 -27.19
CA PRO A 253 21.48 -1.98 -26.77
C PRO A 253 21.70 -0.71 -27.61
N ASP A 254 21.08 -0.62 -28.78
CA ASP A 254 21.09 0.54 -29.66
C ASP A 254 19.97 1.55 -29.37
N LYS A 255 18.99 1.19 -28.52
CA LYS A 255 17.86 2.05 -28.17
C LYS A 255 18.15 2.92 -26.96
N PHE A 256 17.93 4.21 -27.09
CA PHE A 256 18.14 5.20 -26.03
C PHE A 256 16.91 6.11 -25.79
N ASP A 257 15.83 5.94 -26.56
CA ASP A 257 14.60 6.68 -26.33
C ASP A 257 13.89 6.17 -25.08
N PRO A 258 13.71 7.05 -24.04
CA PRO A 258 13.05 6.65 -22.78
C PRO A 258 11.63 6.12 -22.99
N ARG A 259 10.91 6.57 -24.02
CA ARG A 259 9.57 6.06 -24.33
C ARG A 259 9.55 4.56 -24.61
N GLY A 260 10.66 3.99 -25.12
CA GLY A 260 10.80 2.56 -25.36
C GLY A 260 10.88 1.77 -24.05
N TYR A 261 11.92 1.99 -23.24
CA TYR A 261 12.13 1.23 -22.03
C TYR A 261 11.14 1.57 -20.90
N LEU A 262 10.66 2.81 -20.82
CA LEU A 262 9.61 3.18 -19.86
C LEU A 262 8.23 2.67 -20.32
N GLY A 263 8.00 2.57 -21.64
CA GLY A 263 6.81 1.92 -22.20
C GLY A 263 6.73 0.45 -21.81
N ALA A 264 7.83 -0.31 -21.97
CA ALA A 264 7.92 -1.70 -21.54
C ALA A 264 7.69 -1.87 -20.03
N ALA A 265 8.24 -0.95 -19.23
CA ALA A 265 8.00 -0.92 -17.80
C ALA A 265 6.51 -0.73 -17.43
N ARG A 266 5.83 0.20 -18.10
CA ARG A 266 4.40 0.45 -17.90
C ARG A 266 3.54 -0.76 -18.24
N GLU A 267 3.82 -1.44 -19.34
CA GLU A 267 3.12 -2.69 -19.72
C GLU A 267 3.32 -3.80 -18.69
N LYS A 268 4.53 -3.93 -18.15
CA LYS A 268 4.82 -4.91 -17.09
C LYS A 268 4.09 -4.59 -15.79
N ILE A 269 3.99 -3.31 -15.42
CA ILE A 269 3.21 -2.85 -14.26
C ILE A 269 1.73 -3.13 -14.47
N GLN A 270 1.18 -2.83 -15.65
CA GLN A 270 -0.22 -3.12 -15.96
C GLN A 270 -0.53 -4.61 -15.78
N ALA A 271 0.26 -5.49 -16.37
CA ALA A 271 0.09 -6.94 -16.23
C ALA A 271 0.18 -7.42 -14.77
N LEU A 272 1.10 -6.84 -14.00
CA LEU A 272 1.21 -7.12 -12.55
C LEU A 272 -0.07 -6.72 -11.82
N VAL A 273 -0.59 -5.53 -12.07
CA VAL A 273 -1.80 -5.01 -11.41
C VAL A 273 -3.03 -5.85 -11.75
N GLU A 274 -3.20 -6.21 -13.04
CA GLU A 274 -4.27 -7.14 -13.45
C GLU A 274 -4.19 -8.47 -12.70
N ASN A 275 -2.98 -9.02 -12.55
CA ASN A 275 -2.75 -10.24 -11.78
C ASN A 275 -3.14 -10.06 -10.30
N LYS A 276 -2.73 -8.94 -9.67
CA LYS A 276 -3.03 -8.64 -8.25
C LYS A 276 -4.53 -8.45 -8.02
N ILE A 277 -5.22 -7.74 -8.90
CA ILE A 277 -6.67 -7.54 -8.82
C ILE A 277 -7.38 -8.90 -8.83
N LYS A 278 -7.02 -9.81 -9.74
CA LYS A 278 -7.64 -11.14 -9.87
C LYS A 278 -7.30 -12.08 -8.72
N ASN A 279 -6.01 -12.23 -8.44
CA ASN A 279 -5.54 -13.34 -7.61
C ASN A 279 -5.30 -12.98 -6.14
N VAL A 280 -5.23 -11.69 -5.82
CA VAL A 280 -5.01 -11.20 -4.46
C VAL A 280 -6.23 -10.44 -3.94
N LEU A 281 -6.62 -9.36 -4.60
CA LEU A 281 -7.69 -8.47 -4.13
C LEU A 281 -9.08 -9.06 -4.39
N GLY A 282 -9.31 -9.60 -5.58
CA GLY A 282 -10.63 -10.06 -6.02
C GLY A 282 -11.60 -8.92 -6.23
N SER A 283 -11.08 -7.78 -6.66
CA SER A 283 -11.85 -6.55 -6.88
C SER A 283 -12.26 -6.33 -8.34
N GLU A 284 -12.21 -7.36 -9.18
CA GLU A 284 -12.75 -7.29 -10.54
C GLU A 284 -14.21 -6.86 -10.52
N ASN A 285 -14.58 -5.94 -11.43
CA ASN A 285 -15.94 -5.39 -11.53
C ASN A 285 -16.43 -4.69 -10.24
N SER A 286 -15.53 -4.06 -9.48
CA SER A 286 -15.90 -3.30 -8.29
C SER A 286 -16.39 -1.87 -8.60
N MET A 287 -16.17 -1.37 -9.81
CA MET A 287 -16.77 -0.12 -10.28
C MET A 287 -18.16 -0.39 -10.87
N ASN A 288 -19.15 0.43 -10.49
CA ASN A 288 -20.55 0.32 -10.96
C ASN A 288 -20.77 1.07 -12.28
#